data_fe082942274bc644d643c15092d0b8dd
#
_entry.id   fe082942274bc644d643c15092d0b8dd
#
_cell.length_a   1.000
_cell.length_b   1.000
_cell.length_c   1.000
_cell.angle_alpha   90.00
_cell.angle_beta   90.00
_cell.angle_gamma   90.00
#
_symmetry.space_group_name_H-M   'P 1'
#
loop_
_entity.id
_entity.type
_entity.pdbx_description
1 polymer ?
#
loop_
_entity_poly.entity_id
_entity_poly.type
_entity_poly.pdbx_seq_one_letter_code
_entity_poly.pdbx_strand_id
1 'polypeptide(L)'
;VKANLLTILLTGCFASLLAGCSQVADANAPETPVHLSAETAAIPETQIIPTMSRQDDDMPRDPSVPIPSVSDLQPLIEQARADLAQRLSIPASRINTMEARGVFWSDASLGCPQPDTTYTQVLTPGYLILLESDGNKFEYHANLHDHVFYCEKPTPPILETPASP
;
A
#
# COMPACT_ATOMS: atom_id res chain seq x y z
N VAL A 1 32.38 18.62 32.74
CA VAL A 1 31.73 19.23 33.94
C VAL A 1 30.91 20.40 33.45
N LYS A 2 29.58 20.22 33.24
CA LYS A 2 28.56 21.27 33.42
C LYS A 2 27.20 20.60 33.26
N ALA A 3 26.56 20.38 34.37
CA ALA A 3 25.16 20.06 34.50
C ALA A 3 24.34 21.28 34.11
N ASN A 4 23.28 21.12 33.30
CA ASN A 4 22.20 22.07 33.25
C ASN A 4 20.88 21.34 33.54
N LEU A 5 20.54 21.49 34.80
CA LEU A 5 19.23 21.21 35.37
C LEU A 5 18.31 22.36 34.92
N LEU A 6 17.26 22.08 34.16
CA LEU A 6 16.15 23.01 33.99
C LEU A 6 14.83 22.26 34.17
N THR A 7 14.39 22.29 35.41
CA THR A 7 13.05 21.94 35.88
C THR A 7 12.07 23.00 35.40
N ILE A 8 11.03 22.60 34.63
CA ILE A 8 9.83 23.43 34.47
C ILE A 8 8.61 22.55 34.78
N LEU A 9 8.14 22.75 36.03
CA LEU A 9 6.77 22.43 36.46
C LEU A 9 5.82 23.42 35.79
N LEU A 10 4.83 22.92 35.06
CA LEU A 10 3.60 23.69 34.84
C LEU A 10 2.39 22.74 34.97
N THR A 11 1.80 22.84 36.14
CA THR A 11 0.45 22.47 36.52
C THR A 11 -0.55 23.26 35.67
N GLY A 12 -1.46 22.60 35.00
CA GLY A 12 -2.56 23.23 34.25
C GLY A 12 -3.77 22.31 34.23
N CYS A 13 -4.53 22.39 35.31
CA CYS A 13 -5.86 21.83 35.50
C CYS A 13 -6.85 22.57 34.58
N PHE A 14 -7.53 21.87 33.63
CA PHE A 14 -8.74 22.39 33.02
C PHE A 14 -9.77 21.27 32.95
N ALA A 15 -10.64 21.28 33.97
CA ALA A 15 -11.92 20.62 33.96
C ALA A 15 -12.89 21.49 33.15
N SER A 16 -13.57 20.93 32.16
CA SER A 16 -14.81 21.48 31.61
C SER A 16 -15.73 20.34 31.25
N LEU A 17 -16.68 20.13 32.15
CA LEU A 17 -17.99 19.52 31.92
C LEU A 17 -18.77 20.39 30.94
N LEU A 18 -19.40 19.82 29.93
CA LEU A 18 -20.75 20.23 29.51
C LEU A 18 -21.44 19.03 28.84
N ALA A 19 -22.56 18.75 29.42
CA ALA A 19 -23.61 17.82 29.11
C ALA A 19 -24.48 18.28 27.92
N GLY A 20 -25.17 17.30 27.33
CA GLY A 20 -26.41 17.51 26.57
C GLY A 20 -26.20 17.37 25.06
N CYS A 21 -26.96 16.63 24.28
CA CYS A 21 -28.38 16.37 24.32
C CYS A 21 -28.71 15.18 23.43
N SER A 22 -29.58 14.35 23.88
CA SER A 22 -30.37 13.35 23.14
C SER A 22 -31.12 13.94 21.97
N GLN A 23 -31.21 13.23 20.86
CA GLN A 23 -32.32 13.27 19.91
C GLN A 23 -32.47 11.83 19.37
N VAL A 24 -33.35 11.14 19.86
CA VAL A 24 -34.65 10.58 19.60
C VAL A 24 -35.01 10.51 18.11
N ALA A 25 -35.08 9.25 17.68
CA ALA A 25 -35.91 8.60 16.68
C ALA A 25 -36.85 9.47 15.84
N ASP A 26 -36.83 9.22 14.55
CA ASP A 26 -38.06 9.20 13.77
C ASP A 26 -38.06 7.94 12.87
N ALA A 27 -38.93 7.04 13.29
CA ALA A 27 -39.34 5.87 12.54
C ALA A 27 -40.55 6.27 11.73
N ASN A 28 -40.43 6.41 10.44
CA ASN A 28 -41.55 6.19 9.52
C ASN A 28 -41.08 6.07 8.09
N ALA A 29 -40.83 4.85 7.63
CA ALA A 29 -40.77 4.52 6.23
C ALA A 29 -41.94 3.59 5.92
N PRO A 30 -42.78 3.89 4.92
CA PRO A 30 -43.88 3.03 4.53
C PRO A 30 -43.37 1.78 3.80
N GLU A 31 -43.77 0.65 4.32
CA GLU A 31 -43.60 -0.66 3.66
C GLU A 31 -44.50 -0.71 2.41
N THR A 32 -43.90 -0.80 1.24
CA THR A 32 -44.61 -1.21 0.02
C THR A 32 -44.59 -2.73 -0.07
N PRO A 33 -45.69 -3.41 -0.22
CA PRO A 33 -45.72 -4.85 -0.40
C PRO A 33 -45.24 -5.21 -1.81
N VAL A 34 -44.14 -5.95 -1.88
CA VAL A 34 -43.66 -6.55 -3.12
C VAL A 34 -44.55 -7.75 -3.41
N HIS A 35 -45.29 -7.66 -4.49
CA HIS A 35 -46.12 -8.70 -5.04
C HIS A 35 -45.26 -9.85 -5.53
N LEU A 36 -45.39 -10.99 -4.89
CA LEU A 36 -44.74 -12.24 -5.29
C LEU A 36 -45.54 -12.84 -6.49
N SER A 37 -45.15 -12.55 -7.69
CA SER A 37 -45.60 -13.32 -8.86
C SER A 37 -44.63 -14.48 -9.05
N ALA A 38 -45.11 -15.65 -8.72
CA ALA A 38 -44.49 -16.91 -9.10
C ALA A 38 -44.72 -17.12 -10.62
N GLU A 39 -43.72 -16.88 -11.41
CA GLU A 39 -43.66 -17.28 -12.80
C GLU A 39 -42.67 -18.42 -12.93
N THR A 40 -43.25 -19.62 -13.05
CA THR A 40 -42.56 -20.83 -13.41
C THR A 40 -42.17 -20.74 -14.89
N ALA A 41 -40.93 -20.39 -15.15
CA ALA A 41 -40.34 -20.49 -16.48
C ALA A 41 -39.30 -21.60 -16.48
N ALA A 42 -39.58 -22.56 -17.36
CA ALA A 42 -38.77 -23.73 -17.67
C ALA A 42 -37.30 -23.40 -17.90
N ILE A 43 -36.45 -24.24 -17.36
CA ILE A 43 -35.00 -24.24 -17.61
C ILE A 43 -34.76 -24.79 -19.01
N PRO A 44 -34.23 -24.02 -19.96
CA PRO A 44 -33.65 -24.63 -21.16
C PRO A 44 -32.20 -25.01 -20.89
N GLU A 45 -31.97 -26.31 -20.87
CA GLU A 45 -30.86 -27.05 -21.50
C GLU A 45 -29.53 -26.28 -21.65
N THR A 46 -28.54 -26.78 -20.88
CA THR A 46 -27.11 -26.87 -21.22
C THR A 46 -26.58 -25.80 -22.17
N GLN A 47 -26.26 -24.65 -21.66
CA GLN A 47 -25.26 -23.80 -22.28
C GLN A 47 -23.88 -24.26 -21.77
N ILE A 48 -23.17 -24.90 -22.67
CA ILE A 48 -21.74 -25.17 -22.57
C ILE A 48 -21.08 -23.83 -22.29
N ILE A 49 -20.63 -23.64 -21.04
CA ILE A 49 -19.80 -22.51 -20.68
C ILE A 49 -18.53 -22.67 -21.52
N PRO A 50 -18.24 -21.77 -22.47
CA PRO A 50 -16.94 -21.81 -23.11
C PRO A 50 -15.92 -21.64 -21.97
N THR A 51 -15.12 -22.67 -21.80
CA THR A 51 -13.90 -22.58 -21.01
C THR A 51 -13.18 -21.32 -21.47
N MET A 52 -13.27 -20.26 -20.70
CA MET A 52 -12.42 -19.08 -20.87
C MET A 52 -11.00 -19.59 -20.67
N SER A 53 -10.39 -20.01 -21.76
CA SER A 53 -8.95 -20.11 -21.83
C SER A 53 -8.42 -18.78 -21.36
N ARG A 54 -7.66 -18.78 -20.26
CA ARG A 54 -6.87 -17.65 -19.83
C ARG A 54 -6.02 -17.22 -21.02
N GLN A 55 -6.50 -16.21 -21.73
CA GLN A 55 -5.72 -15.47 -22.71
C GLN A 55 -4.97 -14.34 -21.98
N ASP A 56 -4.26 -14.72 -20.92
CA ASP A 56 -3.40 -13.78 -20.18
C ASP A 56 -2.02 -13.62 -20.86
N ASP A 57 -1.79 -14.32 -21.98
CA ASP A 57 -0.47 -14.39 -22.63
C ASP A 57 -0.33 -13.52 -23.88
N ASP A 58 -1.32 -12.73 -24.26
CA ASP A 58 -1.29 -11.98 -25.53
C ASP A 58 -1.33 -10.44 -25.36
N MET A 59 -0.83 -9.91 -24.24
CA MET A 59 -0.43 -8.52 -24.25
C MET A 59 0.92 -8.42 -24.95
N PRO A 60 1.05 -7.54 -25.99
CA PRO A 60 2.35 -7.30 -26.63
C PRO A 60 3.30 -6.77 -25.55
N ARG A 61 4.14 -7.64 -25.00
CA ARG A 61 5.21 -7.24 -24.11
C ARG A 61 6.25 -6.52 -24.99
N ASP A 62 6.37 -5.23 -24.79
CA ASP A 62 7.49 -4.50 -25.35
C ASP A 62 8.78 -5.09 -24.73
N PRO A 63 9.61 -5.79 -25.52
CA PRO A 63 10.82 -6.46 -25.01
C PRO A 63 11.87 -5.46 -24.50
N SER A 64 11.65 -4.16 -24.72
CA SER A 64 12.54 -3.11 -24.23
C SER A 64 12.25 -2.65 -22.80
N VAL A 65 11.10 -3.04 -22.22
CA VAL A 65 10.78 -2.71 -20.82
C VAL A 65 11.30 -3.81 -19.91
N PRO A 66 12.33 -3.55 -19.10
CA PRO A 66 12.85 -4.55 -18.17
C PRO A 66 11.79 -4.92 -17.14
N ILE A 67 11.60 -6.23 -16.93
CA ILE A 67 10.67 -6.75 -15.92
C ILE A 67 11.44 -6.91 -14.61
N PRO A 68 10.93 -6.39 -13.48
CA PRO A 68 11.56 -6.59 -12.19
C PRO A 68 11.74 -8.06 -11.85
N SER A 69 12.96 -8.45 -11.48
CA SER A 69 13.35 -9.83 -11.16
C SER A 69 13.40 -10.05 -9.64
N VAL A 70 12.90 -11.20 -9.18
CA VAL A 70 12.97 -11.56 -7.75
C VAL A 70 14.40 -11.74 -7.26
N SER A 71 15.34 -12.17 -8.14
CA SER A 71 16.74 -12.33 -7.79
C SER A 71 17.44 -11.02 -7.40
N ASP A 72 16.95 -9.89 -7.92
CA ASP A 72 17.55 -8.58 -7.69
C ASP A 72 17.03 -7.91 -6.41
N LEU A 73 15.97 -8.47 -5.82
CA LEU A 73 15.32 -7.94 -4.63
C LEU A 73 16.16 -8.09 -3.35
N GLN A 74 16.85 -9.19 -3.18
CA GLN A 74 17.52 -9.48 -1.90
C GLN A 74 18.55 -8.41 -1.48
N PRO A 75 19.44 -7.93 -2.34
CA PRO A 75 20.33 -6.84 -1.98
C PRO A 75 19.61 -5.54 -1.61
N LEU A 76 18.50 -5.22 -2.30
CA LEU A 76 17.71 -4.02 -2.05
C LEU A 76 16.97 -4.12 -0.71
N ILE A 77 16.46 -5.31 -0.36
CA ILE A 77 15.84 -5.56 0.95
C ILE A 77 16.86 -5.31 2.08
N GLU A 78 18.07 -5.83 1.94
CA GLU A 78 19.11 -5.64 2.96
C GLU A 78 19.51 -4.17 3.09
N GLN A 79 19.58 -3.42 1.98
CA GLN A 79 19.83 -1.97 2.01
C GLN A 79 18.69 -1.23 2.71
N ALA A 80 17.41 -1.54 2.40
CA ALA A 80 16.26 -0.94 3.05
C ALA A 80 16.26 -1.22 4.56
N ARG A 81 16.55 -2.45 4.97
CA ARG A 81 16.67 -2.82 6.40
C ARG A 81 17.79 -2.09 7.10
N ALA A 82 18.95 -1.94 6.45
CA ALA A 82 20.08 -1.22 7.00
C ALA A 82 19.77 0.28 7.20
N ASP A 83 19.13 0.92 6.20
CA ASP A 83 18.71 2.31 6.30
C ASP A 83 17.68 2.50 7.43
N LEU A 84 16.66 1.62 7.51
CA LEU A 84 15.65 1.69 8.56
C LEU A 84 16.24 1.48 9.96
N ALA A 85 17.20 0.55 10.09
CA ALA A 85 17.90 0.31 11.35
C ALA A 85 18.64 1.57 11.84
N GLN A 86 19.27 2.30 10.92
CA GLN A 86 19.93 3.57 11.22
C GLN A 86 18.92 4.65 11.61
N ARG A 87 17.83 4.80 10.86
CA ARG A 87 16.76 5.78 11.13
C ARG A 87 16.14 5.59 12.51
N LEU A 88 15.87 4.35 12.88
CA LEU A 88 15.26 4.00 14.16
C LEU A 88 16.27 3.81 15.29
N SER A 89 17.57 3.78 15.01
CA SER A 89 18.65 3.47 15.96
C SER A 89 18.44 2.12 16.66
N ILE A 90 18.03 1.10 15.89
CA ILE A 90 17.82 -0.28 16.36
C ILE A 90 18.63 -1.27 15.54
N PRO A 91 18.91 -2.49 16.05
CA PRO A 91 19.54 -3.52 15.24
C PRO A 91 18.61 -4.00 14.10
N ALA A 92 19.18 -4.27 12.93
CA ALA A 92 18.44 -4.74 11.75
C ALA A 92 17.68 -6.06 11.99
N SER A 93 18.08 -6.84 12.99
CA SER A 93 17.38 -8.07 13.41
C SER A 93 15.98 -7.83 13.98
N ARG A 94 15.64 -6.60 14.35
CA ARG A 94 14.30 -6.20 14.81
C ARG A 94 13.39 -5.72 13.67
N ILE A 95 13.86 -5.74 12.46
CA ILE A 95 13.12 -5.31 11.27
C ILE A 95 12.73 -6.54 10.46
N ASN A 96 11.45 -6.70 10.25
CA ASN A 96 10.88 -7.79 9.46
C ASN A 96 10.55 -7.29 8.05
N THR A 97 10.78 -8.11 7.04
CA THR A 97 10.27 -7.85 5.69
C THR A 97 8.88 -8.47 5.59
N MET A 98 7.87 -7.63 5.43
CA MET A 98 6.48 -8.07 5.27
C MET A 98 6.17 -8.44 3.84
N GLU A 99 6.68 -7.65 2.91
CA GLU A 99 6.44 -7.81 1.49
C GLU A 99 7.59 -7.22 0.69
N ALA A 100 7.95 -7.85 -0.43
CA ALA A 100 8.85 -7.29 -1.41
C ALA A 100 8.48 -7.83 -2.79
N ARG A 101 8.24 -6.93 -3.75
CA ARG A 101 7.76 -7.31 -5.08
C ARG A 101 8.16 -6.31 -6.16
N GLY A 102 8.20 -6.80 -7.41
CA GLY A 102 8.31 -5.94 -8.57
C GLY A 102 7.00 -5.20 -8.84
N VAL A 103 7.10 -3.97 -9.27
CA VAL A 103 5.97 -3.10 -9.60
C VAL A 103 6.30 -2.18 -10.77
N PHE A 104 5.26 -1.55 -11.32
CA PHE A 104 5.41 -0.46 -12.28
C PHE A 104 4.78 0.81 -11.72
N TRP A 105 5.54 1.88 -11.79
CA TRP A 105 5.17 3.20 -11.34
C TRP A 105 4.71 4.07 -12.52
N SER A 106 3.84 5.04 -12.25
CA SER A 106 3.32 5.98 -13.28
C SER A 106 4.38 6.91 -13.85
N ASP A 107 5.44 7.14 -13.09
CA ASP A 107 6.47 8.13 -13.45
C ASP A 107 7.83 7.81 -12.78
N ALA A 108 8.81 8.62 -13.10
CA ALA A 108 10.18 8.46 -12.59
C ALA A 108 10.38 8.81 -11.11
N SER A 109 9.33 9.20 -10.37
CA SER A 109 9.41 9.36 -8.91
C SER A 109 9.46 8.02 -8.18
N LEU A 110 9.20 6.91 -8.88
CA LEU A 110 9.05 5.58 -8.30
C LEU A 110 7.93 5.55 -7.22
N GLY A 111 6.85 6.30 -7.42
CA GLY A 111 5.74 6.37 -6.46
C GLY A 111 6.03 7.19 -5.21
N CYS A 112 7.11 7.96 -5.18
CA CYS A 112 7.47 8.80 -4.05
C CYS A 112 7.77 10.25 -4.47
N PRO A 113 6.77 10.99 -4.96
CA PRO A 113 6.98 12.34 -5.47
C PRO A 113 7.41 13.30 -4.36
N GLN A 114 8.43 14.09 -4.64
CA GLN A 114 8.89 15.16 -3.76
C GLN A 114 8.18 16.48 -4.11
N PRO A 115 7.92 17.33 -3.11
CA PRO A 115 7.36 18.65 -3.37
C PRO A 115 8.24 19.45 -4.35
N ASP A 116 7.59 20.22 -5.20
CA ASP A 116 8.24 21.13 -6.16
C ASP A 116 9.20 20.45 -7.17
N THR A 117 9.07 19.13 -7.33
CA THR A 117 9.88 18.35 -8.27
C THR A 117 9.01 17.83 -9.42
N THR A 118 9.47 18.03 -10.66
CA THR A 118 8.82 17.48 -11.85
C THR A 118 9.49 16.17 -12.24
N TYR A 119 8.69 15.16 -12.51
CA TYR A 119 9.15 13.82 -12.91
C TYR A 119 8.72 13.51 -14.34
N THR A 120 9.55 12.77 -15.06
CA THR A 120 9.20 12.26 -16.38
C THR A 120 8.04 11.27 -16.25
N GLN A 121 6.95 11.56 -16.97
CA GLN A 121 5.73 10.74 -16.97
C GLN A 121 5.91 9.56 -17.94
N VAL A 122 6.57 8.53 -17.47
CA VAL A 122 6.86 7.28 -18.20
C VAL A 122 6.70 6.10 -17.25
N LEU A 123 6.11 5.03 -17.75
CA LEU A 123 5.99 3.78 -17.02
C LEU A 123 7.38 3.32 -16.56
N THR A 124 7.60 3.33 -15.25
CA THR A 124 8.91 3.08 -14.66
C THR A 124 8.87 1.79 -13.82
N PRO A 125 9.60 0.74 -14.23
CA PRO A 125 9.70 -0.49 -13.45
C PRO A 125 10.57 -0.27 -12.20
N GLY A 126 10.21 -0.97 -11.12
CA GLY A 126 10.94 -0.89 -9.86
C GLY A 126 10.41 -1.88 -8.84
N TYR A 127 10.71 -1.64 -7.57
CA TYR A 127 10.32 -2.52 -6.48
C TYR A 127 9.64 -1.74 -5.36
N LEU A 128 8.68 -2.42 -4.73
CA LEU A 128 8.07 -2.02 -3.47
C LEU A 128 8.52 -2.99 -2.39
N ILE A 129 9.01 -2.45 -1.27
CA ILE A 129 9.48 -3.23 -0.12
C ILE A 129 8.78 -2.68 1.11
N LEU A 130 8.01 -3.53 1.77
CA LEU A 130 7.31 -3.19 3.00
C LEU A 130 8.03 -3.83 4.19
N LEU A 131 8.57 -3.00 5.06
CA LEU A 131 9.22 -3.40 6.29
C LEU A 131 8.32 -3.14 7.50
N GLU A 132 8.56 -3.88 8.57
CA GLU A 132 7.85 -3.71 9.84
C GLU A 132 8.84 -3.73 11.00
N SER A 133 8.61 -2.85 11.98
CA SER A 133 9.29 -2.86 13.27
C SER A 133 8.36 -2.36 14.37
N ASP A 134 8.25 -3.12 15.44
CA ASP A 134 7.42 -2.81 16.61
C ASP A 134 5.96 -2.44 16.26
N GLY A 135 5.38 -3.13 15.24
CA GLY A 135 4.01 -2.91 14.77
C GLY A 135 3.84 -1.74 13.80
N ASN A 136 4.89 -0.99 13.51
CA ASN A 136 4.86 0.10 12.54
C ASN A 136 5.36 -0.38 11.18
N LYS A 137 4.71 0.11 10.11
CA LYS A 137 5.06 -0.23 8.73
C LYS A 137 5.85 0.90 8.09
N PHE A 138 6.84 0.53 7.29
CA PHE A 138 7.74 1.44 6.59
C PHE A 138 7.85 1.00 5.14
N GLU A 139 7.47 1.88 4.23
CA GLU A 139 7.46 1.59 2.80
C GLU A 139 8.71 2.13 2.14
N TYR A 140 9.42 1.25 1.43
CA TYR A 140 10.61 1.54 0.67
C TYR A 140 10.35 1.28 -0.80
N HIS A 141 10.83 2.16 -1.64
CA HIS A 141 10.78 2.02 -3.08
C HIS A 141 12.19 1.91 -3.65
N ALA A 142 12.32 1.18 -4.75
CA ALA A 142 13.62 0.99 -5.38
C ALA A 142 13.52 0.97 -6.91
N ASN A 143 14.61 1.37 -7.57
CA ASN A 143 14.78 1.15 -8.99
C ASN A 143 15.25 -0.31 -9.25
N LEU A 144 15.49 -0.65 -10.52
CA LEU A 144 15.94 -2.02 -10.89
C LEU A 144 17.42 -2.31 -10.58
N HIS A 145 18.19 -1.34 -10.07
CA HIS A 145 19.63 -1.46 -9.94
C HIS A 145 20.09 -1.43 -8.48
N ASP A 146 20.18 -0.25 -7.92
CA ASP A 146 20.91 -0.03 -6.67
C ASP A 146 20.32 1.07 -5.78
N HIS A 147 19.32 1.78 -6.27
CA HIS A 147 18.73 2.91 -5.52
C HIS A 147 17.49 2.46 -4.75
N VAL A 148 17.59 2.45 -3.44
CA VAL A 148 16.49 2.19 -2.51
C VAL A 148 16.34 3.34 -1.54
N PHE A 149 15.10 3.74 -1.24
CA PHE A 149 14.83 4.85 -0.33
C PHE A 149 13.49 4.68 0.39
N TYR A 150 13.42 5.24 1.57
CA TYR A 150 12.20 5.32 2.36
C TYR A 150 11.22 6.32 1.75
N CYS A 151 9.96 5.92 1.58
CA CYS A 151 8.89 6.76 1.09
C CYS A 151 7.91 7.11 2.21
N GLU A 152 7.90 8.36 2.63
CA GLU A 152 7.01 8.82 3.70
C GLU A 152 5.56 8.99 3.24
N LYS A 153 5.37 9.38 1.97
CA LYS A 153 4.06 9.63 1.36
C LYS A 153 3.94 8.87 0.03
N PRO A 154 3.80 7.55 0.09
CA PRO A 154 3.77 6.74 -1.11
C PRO A 154 2.49 6.95 -1.92
N THR A 155 2.62 6.85 -3.24
CA THR A 155 1.51 6.66 -4.16
C THR A 155 1.51 5.20 -4.63
N PRO A 156 0.34 4.57 -4.80
CA PRO A 156 0.28 3.17 -5.17
C PRO A 156 0.86 2.93 -6.58
N PRO A 157 1.47 1.76 -6.83
CA PRO A 157 1.88 1.36 -8.17
C PRO A 157 0.66 1.16 -9.07
N ILE A 158 0.83 1.32 -10.38
CA ILE A 158 -0.25 1.13 -11.35
C ILE A 158 -0.39 -0.33 -11.83
N LEU A 159 0.69 -1.08 -11.76
CA LEU A 159 0.71 -2.51 -12.07
C LEU A 159 1.61 -3.25 -11.07
N GLU A 160 1.20 -4.45 -10.74
CA GLU A 160 1.95 -5.37 -9.90
C GLU A 160 2.38 -6.56 -10.72
N THR A 161 3.63 -6.97 -10.61
CA THR A 161 4.04 -8.26 -11.17
C THR A 161 3.46 -9.36 -10.28
N PRO A 162 2.79 -10.37 -10.86
CA PRO A 162 2.30 -11.48 -10.05
C PRO A 162 3.48 -12.09 -9.29
N ALA A 163 3.27 -12.35 -7.99
CA ALA A 163 4.25 -13.07 -7.19
C ALA A 163 4.51 -14.41 -7.88
N SER A 164 5.77 -14.72 -8.19
CA SER A 164 6.14 -16.07 -8.63
C SER A 164 5.79 -17.05 -7.52
N PRO A 165 5.18 -18.20 -7.88
CA PRO A 165 4.82 -19.24 -6.91
C PRO A 165 6.03 -19.87 -6.23
#